data_575da1b31ce87be6893ec46d7abb555a
#
_entry.id   575da1b31ce87be6893ec46d7abb555a
#
_cell.length_a   1.000
_cell.length_b   1.000
_cell.length_c   1.000
_cell.angle_alpha   90.00
_cell.angle_beta   90.00
_cell.angle_gamma   90.00
#
_symmetry.space_group_name_H-M   'P 1'
#
loop_
_entity.id
_entity.type
_entity.pdbx_description
1 polymer ?
#
loop_
_entity_poly.entity_id
_entity_poly.type
_entity_poly.pdbx_seq_one_letter_code
_entity_poly.pdbx_strand_id
1 'polypeptide(L)'
;MSKLKTTAVLTSAAIGLGLMSATAFAGKITFVSWGGSYTASQVKACIEPYEAKTGQQFNIVDYNGGLAEVRTQVEAGNVQWDIVDMIPADALRGCDEGVLEELDHSQWLPAPDGTPATEDFVEGALDDCYVGNISWSTVPAYNRKTITATKGINRMPTTMKDFWDTKNFPGRRGLRKVPRVNLEWALMADGVPHTEIYEVLGTPEGQDRAFAKLDELKDDIVWWEAGAQPPQLLADGEVVMVTAYNGRLFNAMYVENKPFEIMWGPQVFDIDGYVIVKGAPNKDAAIEFLKFCTSAEALADTTNYISYGPLRKSSAQFVNPAILPHLPTAPDNFKTALTYDFNFWADHMDELNERFNAWLAK
;
A
#
# COMPACT_ATOMS: atom_id res chain seq x y z
N MET A 1 64.91 -14.61 -71.47
CA MET A 1 63.90 -15.54 -70.90
C MET A 1 63.99 -15.48 -69.38
N SER A 2 63.24 -14.60 -68.74
CA SER A 2 63.24 -14.39 -67.32
C SER A 2 61.86 -14.77 -66.76
N LYS A 3 61.79 -15.73 -65.85
CA LYS A 3 60.55 -16.20 -65.21
C LYS A 3 60.29 -15.32 -64.01
N LEU A 4 59.20 -14.52 -64.00
CA LEU A 4 58.65 -13.85 -62.82
C LEU A 4 57.98 -14.91 -61.92
N LYS A 5 58.39 -14.94 -60.69
CA LYS A 5 57.67 -15.69 -59.60
C LYS A 5 56.73 -14.74 -58.88
N THR A 6 55.44 -14.99 -58.99
CA THR A 6 54.39 -14.26 -58.24
C THR A 6 54.21 -14.91 -56.89
N THR A 7 54.50 -14.18 -55.79
CA THR A 7 54.24 -14.60 -54.44
C THR A 7 52.86 -14.12 -54.00
N ALA A 8 51.94 -15.04 -53.75
CA ALA A 8 50.63 -14.74 -53.20
C ALA A 8 50.71 -14.57 -51.66
N VAL A 9 50.35 -13.40 -51.18
CA VAL A 9 50.18 -13.12 -49.74
C VAL A 9 48.75 -13.46 -49.35
N LEU A 10 48.56 -14.49 -48.55
CA LEU A 10 47.28 -14.82 -47.90
C LEU A 10 47.10 -13.97 -46.65
N THR A 11 46.21 -13.00 -46.68
CA THR A 11 45.77 -12.22 -45.54
C THR A 11 44.62 -12.98 -44.86
N SER A 12 44.85 -13.58 -43.71
CA SER A 12 43.80 -14.20 -42.87
C SER A 12 43.04 -13.10 -42.11
N ALA A 13 41.83 -12.82 -42.52
CA ALA A 13 40.89 -11.99 -41.74
C ALA A 13 40.25 -12.83 -40.65
N ALA A 14 40.64 -12.61 -39.42
CA ALA A 14 39.97 -13.18 -38.23
C ALA A 14 38.65 -12.40 -38.02
N ILE A 15 37.54 -13.05 -38.36
CA ILE A 15 36.21 -12.56 -37.99
C ILE A 15 35.98 -12.89 -36.54
N GLY A 16 36.12 -11.89 -35.67
CA GLY A 16 35.71 -11.99 -34.25
C GLY A 16 34.16 -12.07 -34.17
N LEU A 17 33.61 -13.27 -33.99
CA LEU A 17 32.22 -13.40 -33.54
C LEU A 17 32.14 -12.86 -32.12
N GLY A 18 31.67 -11.65 -31.96
CA GLY A 18 31.16 -11.13 -30.70
C GLY A 18 29.92 -11.95 -30.34
N LEU A 19 30.04 -12.81 -29.32
CA LEU A 19 28.93 -13.41 -28.64
C LEU A 19 28.14 -12.26 -27.99
N MET A 20 27.14 -11.72 -28.69
CA MET A 20 26.04 -11.01 -28.04
C MET A 20 25.32 -12.05 -27.20
N SER A 21 25.57 -12.03 -25.89
CA SER A 21 24.71 -12.70 -24.93
C SER A 21 23.31 -12.14 -25.11
N ALA A 22 22.46 -12.84 -25.84
CA ALA A 22 21.04 -12.59 -25.84
C ALA A 22 20.59 -12.86 -24.40
N THR A 23 20.38 -11.80 -23.62
CA THR A 23 19.57 -11.89 -22.41
C THR A 23 18.22 -12.44 -22.87
N ALA A 24 17.91 -13.67 -22.51
CA ALA A 24 16.58 -14.20 -22.67
C ALA A 24 15.66 -13.23 -21.95
N PHE A 25 14.82 -12.53 -22.70
CA PHE A 25 13.78 -11.70 -22.08
C PHE A 25 12.92 -12.64 -21.25
N ALA A 26 12.95 -12.47 -19.93
CA ALA A 26 11.97 -13.04 -19.04
C ALA A 26 10.58 -12.66 -19.56
N GLY A 27 9.56 -13.48 -19.30
CA GLY A 27 8.17 -13.12 -19.59
C GLY A 27 7.83 -11.77 -18.93
N LYS A 28 6.67 -11.23 -19.27
CA LYS A 28 6.19 -10.02 -18.57
C LYS A 28 5.98 -10.34 -17.10
N ILE A 29 6.51 -9.53 -16.19
CA ILE A 29 6.22 -9.63 -14.76
C ILE A 29 4.78 -9.12 -14.53
N THR A 30 3.95 -9.94 -13.91
CA THR A 30 2.62 -9.49 -13.46
C THR A 30 2.76 -8.85 -12.08
N PHE A 31 2.54 -7.54 -12.03
CA PHE A 31 2.58 -6.72 -10.83
C PHE A 31 1.16 -6.33 -10.41
N VAL A 32 0.77 -6.75 -9.21
CA VAL A 32 -0.58 -6.57 -8.66
C VAL A 32 -0.54 -5.52 -7.57
N SER A 33 -1.43 -4.52 -7.64
CA SER A 33 -1.49 -3.44 -6.68
C SER A 33 -2.92 -2.91 -6.48
N TRP A 34 -3.07 -1.92 -5.61
CA TRP A 34 -4.36 -1.41 -5.09
C TRP A 34 -5.07 -0.40 -6.02
N GLY A 35 -4.61 -0.23 -7.25
CA GLY A 35 -5.23 0.62 -8.24
C GLY A 35 -5.13 2.13 -8.00
N GLY A 36 -5.65 2.89 -8.96
CA GLY A 36 -5.76 4.35 -8.90
C GLY A 36 -4.42 5.07 -8.75
N SER A 37 -4.39 6.18 -8.00
CA SER A 37 -3.19 7.01 -7.84
C SER A 37 -2.02 6.29 -7.15
N TYR A 38 -2.28 5.25 -6.36
CA TYR A 38 -1.21 4.47 -5.74
C TYR A 38 -0.49 3.58 -6.76
N THR A 39 -1.20 2.74 -7.52
CA THR A 39 -0.57 1.97 -8.61
C THR A 39 0.13 2.90 -9.60
N ALA A 40 -0.48 4.04 -9.93
CA ALA A 40 0.15 5.04 -10.81
C ALA A 40 1.47 5.59 -10.24
N SER A 41 1.57 5.80 -8.92
CA SER A 41 2.81 6.25 -8.28
C SER A 41 3.92 5.19 -8.37
N GLN A 42 3.60 3.92 -8.18
CA GLN A 42 4.53 2.80 -8.31
C GLN A 42 5.01 2.62 -9.76
N VAL A 43 4.11 2.78 -10.72
CA VAL A 43 4.46 2.77 -12.14
C VAL A 43 5.48 3.86 -12.44
N LYS A 44 5.24 5.10 -11.99
CA LYS A 44 6.11 6.25 -12.25
C LYS A 44 7.46 6.18 -11.53
N ALA A 45 7.45 5.83 -10.26
CA ALA A 45 8.66 5.84 -9.44
C ALA A 45 9.54 4.59 -9.66
N CYS A 46 8.96 3.49 -10.08
CA CYS A 46 9.65 2.21 -10.06
C CYS A 46 9.58 1.45 -11.39
N ILE A 47 8.39 1.17 -11.91
CA ILE A 47 8.22 0.29 -13.08
C ILE A 47 8.80 0.94 -14.34
N GLU A 48 8.37 2.16 -14.70
CA GLU A 48 8.88 2.86 -15.89
C GLU A 48 10.41 3.05 -15.87
N PRO A 49 11.04 3.47 -14.73
CA PRO A 49 12.50 3.55 -14.65
C PRO A 49 13.19 2.19 -14.82
N TYR A 50 12.62 1.11 -14.26
CA TYR A 50 13.17 -0.23 -14.41
C TYR A 50 13.04 -0.76 -15.83
N GLU A 51 11.87 -0.57 -16.48
CA GLU A 51 11.65 -0.90 -17.89
C GLU A 51 12.66 -0.17 -18.80
N ALA A 52 12.86 1.13 -18.57
CA ALA A 52 13.82 1.94 -19.33
C ALA A 52 15.27 1.46 -19.15
N LYS A 53 15.62 0.98 -17.95
CA LYS A 53 16.96 0.50 -17.61
C LYS A 53 17.26 -0.89 -18.15
N THR A 54 16.27 -1.79 -18.12
CA THR A 54 16.49 -3.23 -18.33
C THR A 54 15.80 -3.79 -19.57
N GLY A 55 14.76 -3.13 -20.07
CA GLY A 55 13.87 -3.64 -21.12
C GLY A 55 12.83 -4.64 -20.61
N GLN A 56 12.80 -4.98 -19.30
CA GLN A 56 11.79 -5.83 -18.69
C GLN A 56 10.41 -5.20 -18.85
N GLN A 57 9.42 -5.99 -19.23
CA GLN A 57 8.04 -5.53 -19.41
C GLN A 57 7.15 -6.00 -18.28
N PHE A 58 6.09 -5.23 -17.96
CA PHE A 58 5.15 -5.53 -16.91
C PHE A 58 3.72 -5.66 -17.43
N ASN A 59 2.94 -6.45 -16.71
CA ASN A 59 1.47 -6.50 -16.79
C ASN A 59 0.94 -6.01 -15.44
N ILE A 60 0.16 -4.93 -15.44
CA ILE A 60 -0.35 -4.31 -14.22
C ILE A 60 -1.76 -4.79 -13.96
N VAL A 61 -2.03 -5.26 -12.75
CA VAL A 61 -3.34 -5.74 -12.31
C VAL A 61 -3.74 -5.00 -11.05
N ASP A 62 -4.95 -4.48 -11.01
CA ASP A 62 -5.52 -3.88 -9.81
C ASP A 62 -6.33 -4.92 -9.02
N TYR A 63 -6.21 -4.89 -7.68
CA TYR A 63 -6.99 -5.71 -6.77
C TYR A 63 -7.43 -4.93 -5.51
N ASN A 64 -8.23 -5.56 -4.64
CA ASN A 64 -8.74 -4.91 -3.43
C ASN A 64 -8.24 -5.55 -2.12
N GLY A 65 -7.14 -6.32 -2.20
CA GLY A 65 -6.50 -6.98 -1.05
C GLY A 65 -7.03 -8.38 -0.77
N GLY A 66 -6.40 -9.02 0.23
CA GLY A 66 -6.70 -10.36 0.68
C GLY A 66 -5.95 -11.46 -0.08
N LEU A 67 -6.01 -12.68 0.46
CA LEU A 67 -5.27 -13.85 -0.03
C LEU A 67 -6.08 -14.77 -0.96
N ALA A 68 -7.38 -14.55 -1.13
CA ALA A 68 -8.26 -15.52 -1.80
C ALA A 68 -7.80 -15.86 -3.22
N GLU A 69 -7.45 -14.86 -4.03
CA GLU A 69 -6.99 -15.07 -5.39
C GLU A 69 -5.59 -15.73 -5.43
N VAL A 70 -4.68 -15.33 -4.53
CA VAL A 70 -3.35 -15.94 -4.40
C VAL A 70 -3.48 -17.43 -4.08
N ARG A 71 -4.30 -17.79 -3.07
CA ARG A 71 -4.58 -19.19 -2.71
C ARG A 71 -5.12 -19.97 -3.90
N THR A 72 -6.12 -19.41 -4.60
CA THR A 72 -6.75 -20.06 -5.76
C THR A 72 -5.73 -20.39 -6.84
N GLN A 73 -4.83 -19.48 -7.17
CA GLN A 73 -3.80 -19.69 -8.20
C GLN A 73 -2.77 -20.72 -7.78
N VAL A 74 -2.31 -20.69 -6.53
CA VAL A 74 -1.32 -21.64 -6.00
C VAL A 74 -1.91 -23.04 -5.89
N GLU A 75 -3.11 -23.19 -5.33
CA GLU A 75 -3.79 -24.48 -5.19
C GLU A 75 -4.11 -25.13 -6.55
N ALA A 76 -4.48 -24.32 -7.54
CA ALA A 76 -4.70 -24.78 -8.92
C ALA A 76 -3.41 -25.15 -9.66
N GLY A 77 -2.23 -24.82 -9.14
CA GLY A 77 -0.93 -24.96 -9.82
C GLY A 77 -0.84 -24.12 -11.10
N ASN A 78 -1.59 -23.03 -11.18
CA ASN A 78 -1.68 -22.13 -12.34
C ASN A 78 -1.47 -20.68 -11.90
N VAL A 79 -0.26 -20.38 -11.45
CA VAL A 79 0.11 -19.05 -10.97
C VAL A 79 0.34 -18.10 -12.13
N GLN A 80 -0.33 -16.96 -12.10
CA GLN A 80 -0.24 -15.89 -13.11
C GLN A 80 0.27 -14.56 -12.54
N TRP A 81 0.21 -14.41 -11.22
CA TRP A 81 0.73 -13.26 -10.51
C TRP A 81 2.16 -13.52 -10.05
N ASP A 82 3.05 -12.56 -10.27
CA ASP A 82 4.43 -12.65 -9.80
C ASP A 82 4.60 -11.88 -8.49
N ILE A 83 4.26 -10.60 -8.50
CA ILE A 83 4.41 -9.68 -7.37
C ILE A 83 3.04 -9.18 -6.96
N VAL A 84 2.78 -9.17 -5.66
CA VAL A 84 1.58 -8.56 -5.09
C VAL A 84 1.99 -7.54 -4.04
N ASP A 85 1.44 -6.34 -4.13
CA ASP A 85 1.53 -5.32 -3.08
C ASP A 85 0.50 -5.63 -2.00
N MET A 86 0.94 -5.89 -0.78
CA MET A 86 0.11 -6.50 0.26
C MET A 86 0.38 -5.87 1.63
N ILE A 87 -0.64 -5.84 2.48
CA ILE A 87 -0.46 -5.45 3.89
C ILE A 87 0.23 -6.57 4.69
N PRO A 88 1.00 -6.26 5.76
CA PRO A 88 1.73 -7.25 6.54
C PRO A 88 0.84 -8.38 7.11
N ALA A 89 -0.38 -8.08 7.57
CA ALA A 89 -1.28 -9.09 8.12
C ALA A 89 -1.65 -10.18 7.09
N ASP A 90 -1.89 -9.80 5.83
CA ASP A 90 -2.16 -10.75 4.76
C ASP A 90 -0.86 -11.47 4.32
N ALA A 91 0.28 -10.76 4.31
CA ALA A 91 1.57 -11.34 3.96
C ALA A 91 2.01 -12.41 4.99
N LEU A 92 1.89 -12.13 6.29
CA LEU A 92 2.19 -13.07 7.36
C LEU A 92 1.37 -14.35 7.22
N ARG A 93 0.04 -14.21 7.06
CA ARG A 93 -0.84 -15.37 6.83
C ARG A 93 -0.48 -16.15 5.57
N GLY A 94 -0.20 -15.46 4.47
CA GLY A 94 0.17 -16.10 3.20
C GLY A 94 1.52 -16.82 3.28
N CYS A 95 2.45 -16.32 4.09
CA CYS A 95 3.72 -16.97 4.38
C CYS A 95 3.51 -18.26 5.19
N ASP A 96 2.74 -18.20 6.29
CA ASP A 96 2.41 -19.34 7.14
C ASP A 96 1.65 -20.45 6.38
N GLU A 97 0.78 -20.07 5.46
CA GLU A 97 0.06 -20.98 4.58
C GLU A 97 0.92 -21.57 3.45
N GLY A 98 2.14 -21.07 3.25
CA GLY A 98 3.07 -21.50 2.19
C GLY A 98 2.63 -21.11 0.78
N VAL A 99 1.79 -20.07 0.63
CA VAL A 99 1.33 -19.55 -0.68
C VAL A 99 2.19 -18.39 -1.20
N LEU A 100 3.21 -17.98 -0.43
CA LEU A 100 4.20 -16.96 -0.80
C LEU A 100 5.60 -17.57 -0.86
N GLU A 101 6.50 -16.92 -1.58
CA GLU A 101 7.92 -17.28 -1.63
C GLU A 101 8.68 -16.61 -0.48
N GLU A 102 9.57 -17.36 0.16
CA GLU A 102 10.54 -16.81 1.10
C GLU A 102 11.55 -15.91 0.38
N LEU A 103 11.89 -14.77 1.01
CA LEU A 103 12.80 -13.74 0.50
C LEU A 103 14.10 -13.72 1.31
N ASP A 104 15.23 -13.85 0.63
CA ASP A 104 16.55 -13.69 1.25
C ASP A 104 16.95 -12.22 1.31
N HIS A 105 16.64 -11.55 2.41
CA HIS A 105 16.91 -10.12 2.60
C HIS A 105 18.39 -9.74 2.60
N SER A 106 19.31 -10.68 2.73
CA SER A 106 20.75 -10.43 2.61
C SER A 106 21.15 -9.99 1.19
N GLN A 107 20.29 -10.26 0.20
CA GLN A 107 20.52 -9.90 -1.20
C GLN A 107 19.99 -8.50 -1.57
N TRP A 108 19.29 -7.81 -0.67
CA TRP A 108 18.78 -6.46 -0.94
C TRP A 108 19.91 -5.45 -0.98
N LEU A 109 19.75 -4.41 -1.81
CA LEU A 109 20.74 -3.36 -1.95
C LEU A 109 20.99 -2.67 -0.60
N PRO A 110 22.24 -2.44 -0.20
CA PRO A 110 22.53 -1.66 1.00
C PRO A 110 22.10 -0.20 0.85
N ALA A 111 22.05 0.53 1.95
CA ALA A 111 21.89 1.98 1.94
C ALA A 111 23.06 2.67 1.21
N PRO A 112 22.93 3.92 0.76
CA PRO A 112 24.00 4.65 0.08
C PRO A 112 25.30 4.80 0.88
N ASP A 113 25.23 4.75 2.21
CA ASP A 113 26.38 4.78 3.12
C ASP A 113 27.00 3.40 3.39
N GLY A 114 26.43 2.32 2.81
CA GLY A 114 26.85 0.95 2.98
C GLY A 114 26.16 0.20 4.12
N THR A 115 25.24 0.82 4.85
CA THR A 115 24.45 0.14 5.88
C THR A 115 23.66 -1.01 5.25
N PRO A 116 23.71 -2.25 5.80
CA PRO A 116 22.93 -3.37 5.29
C PRO A 116 21.42 -3.06 5.20
N ALA A 117 20.75 -3.59 4.19
CA ALA A 117 19.31 -3.40 4.03
C ALA A 117 18.51 -3.79 5.28
N THR A 118 18.90 -4.89 5.93
CA THR A 118 18.27 -5.40 7.17
C THR A 118 18.35 -4.43 8.35
N GLU A 119 19.28 -3.47 8.33
CA GLU A 119 19.43 -2.43 9.36
C GLU A 119 18.81 -1.10 8.91
N ASP A 120 18.69 -0.87 7.59
CA ASP A 120 18.17 0.37 7.00
C ASP A 120 16.64 0.40 6.92
N PHE A 121 15.99 -0.75 6.72
CA PHE A 121 14.53 -0.81 6.78
C PHE A 121 14.02 -0.47 8.20
N VAL A 122 12.83 0.14 8.29
CA VAL A 122 12.17 0.36 9.57
C VAL A 122 11.65 -0.95 10.15
N GLU A 123 11.40 -0.99 11.44
CA GLU A 123 10.84 -2.15 12.11
C GLU A 123 9.52 -2.60 11.47
N GLY A 124 9.34 -3.90 11.26
CA GLY A 124 8.18 -4.51 10.61
C GLY A 124 8.16 -4.41 9.09
N ALA A 125 9.14 -3.75 8.46
CA ALA A 125 9.21 -3.63 7.01
C ALA A 125 9.88 -4.83 6.31
N LEU A 126 10.44 -5.78 7.05
CA LEU A 126 11.00 -7.02 6.51
C LEU A 126 10.46 -8.20 7.31
N ASP A 127 10.01 -9.22 6.60
CA ASP A 127 9.60 -10.50 7.15
C ASP A 127 9.94 -11.61 6.14
N ASP A 128 9.91 -12.88 6.53
CA ASP A 128 10.36 -14.01 5.72
C ASP A 128 9.85 -14.01 4.27
N CYS A 129 8.60 -13.57 4.03
CA CYS A 129 8.00 -13.51 2.69
C CYS A 129 7.69 -12.08 2.22
N TYR A 130 8.15 -11.04 2.94
CA TYR A 130 7.67 -9.68 2.75
C TYR A 130 8.80 -8.67 2.74
N VAL A 131 8.73 -7.70 1.83
CA VAL A 131 9.60 -6.51 1.80
C VAL A 131 8.75 -5.24 1.70
N GLY A 132 8.87 -4.38 2.71
CA GLY A 132 8.12 -3.14 2.81
C GLY A 132 8.48 -2.10 1.75
N ASN A 133 7.49 -1.35 1.33
CA ASN A 133 7.67 -0.27 0.36
C ASN A 133 7.24 1.09 0.92
N ILE A 134 6.03 1.21 1.46
CA ILE A 134 5.47 2.47 1.92
C ILE A 134 4.89 2.39 3.33
N SER A 135 4.89 3.53 4.02
CA SER A 135 4.02 3.82 5.16
C SER A 135 2.86 4.71 4.74
N TRP A 136 1.67 4.40 5.24
CA TRP A 136 0.43 5.08 4.91
C TRP A 136 -0.53 5.10 6.11
N SER A 137 -1.65 5.78 5.99
CA SER A 137 -2.70 5.74 7.01
C SER A 137 -4.08 5.75 6.40
N THR A 138 -4.98 5.01 7.03
CA THR A 138 -6.40 5.28 6.85
C THR A 138 -6.76 6.45 7.76
N VAL A 139 -7.44 7.44 7.18
CA VAL A 139 -7.80 8.68 7.85
C VAL A 139 -9.24 9.06 7.54
N PRO A 140 -9.97 9.65 8.49
CA PRO A 140 -11.22 10.32 8.17
C PRO A 140 -10.95 11.66 7.50
N ALA A 141 -11.82 12.04 6.58
CA ALA A 141 -11.77 13.33 5.90
C ALA A 141 -13.16 13.88 5.64
N TYR A 142 -13.22 15.17 5.36
CA TYR A 142 -14.48 15.86 5.05
C TYR A 142 -14.30 16.89 3.95
N ASN A 143 -15.43 17.26 3.31
CA ASN A 143 -15.45 18.38 2.38
C ASN A 143 -15.73 19.67 3.17
N ARG A 144 -14.71 20.53 3.27
CA ARG A 144 -14.77 21.79 4.03
C ARG A 144 -15.91 22.70 3.55
N LYS A 145 -16.15 22.78 2.23
CA LYS A 145 -17.24 23.60 1.69
C LYS A 145 -18.61 23.08 2.13
N THR A 146 -18.80 21.77 2.13
CA THR A 146 -20.06 21.15 2.57
C THR A 146 -20.29 21.40 4.07
N ILE A 147 -19.25 21.17 4.90
CA ILE A 147 -19.33 21.39 6.34
C ILE A 147 -19.67 22.87 6.64
N THR A 148 -18.95 23.83 6.04
CA THR A 148 -19.17 25.27 6.28
C THR A 148 -20.50 25.79 5.75
N ALA A 149 -21.05 25.17 4.70
CA ALA A 149 -22.37 25.53 4.16
C ALA A 149 -23.54 24.97 4.97
N THR A 150 -23.30 23.96 5.83
CA THR A 150 -24.34 23.32 6.63
C THR A 150 -24.73 24.23 7.81
N LYS A 151 -26.02 24.63 7.83
CA LYS A 151 -26.55 25.55 8.85
C LYS A 151 -26.44 24.94 10.26
N GLY A 152 -25.90 25.70 11.20
CA GLY A 152 -25.77 25.29 12.60
C GLY A 152 -24.42 24.70 12.95
N ILE A 153 -23.56 24.34 11.97
CA ILE A 153 -22.19 23.92 12.23
C ILE A 153 -21.33 25.17 12.49
N ASN A 154 -20.66 25.20 13.64
CA ASN A 154 -19.82 26.31 14.08
C ASN A 154 -18.36 25.88 14.36
N ARG A 155 -18.03 24.62 14.14
CA ARG A 155 -16.69 24.06 14.27
C ARG A 155 -16.42 22.97 13.23
N MET A 156 -15.17 22.66 12.94
CA MET A 156 -14.79 21.55 12.08
C MET A 156 -14.74 20.25 12.89
N PRO A 157 -15.05 19.09 12.25
CA PRO A 157 -14.86 17.78 12.90
C PRO A 157 -13.37 17.48 13.06
N THR A 158 -12.96 16.86 14.18
CA THR A 158 -11.56 16.55 14.48
C THR A 158 -11.34 15.18 15.10
N THR A 159 -12.41 14.50 15.53
CA THR A 159 -12.35 13.24 16.27
C THR A 159 -13.29 12.19 15.66
N MET A 160 -13.10 10.92 16.04
CA MET A 160 -14.06 9.88 15.65
C MET A 160 -15.42 10.06 16.31
N LYS A 161 -15.51 10.70 17.46
CA LYS A 161 -16.81 11.13 18.04
C LYS A 161 -17.55 12.09 17.11
N ASP A 162 -16.82 13.03 16.47
CA ASP A 162 -17.43 13.94 15.48
C ASP A 162 -17.87 13.20 14.21
N PHE A 163 -17.09 12.19 13.79
CA PHE A 163 -17.45 11.36 12.64
C PHE A 163 -18.74 10.57 12.91
N TRP A 164 -18.98 10.11 14.14
CA TRP A 164 -20.22 9.42 14.56
C TRP A 164 -21.38 10.37 14.86
N ASP A 165 -21.13 11.66 15.07
CA ASP A 165 -22.15 12.63 15.45
C ASP A 165 -22.95 13.13 14.23
N THR A 166 -23.94 12.34 13.80
CA THR A 166 -24.84 12.73 12.68
C THR A 166 -25.81 13.84 13.04
N LYS A 167 -25.97 14.15 14.32
CA LYS A 167 -26.82 15.24 14.78
C LYS A 167 -26.17 16.61 14.58
N ASN A 168 -24.92 16.76 15.00
CA ASN A 168 -24.18 18.02 14.84
C ASN A 168 -23.50 18.13 13.47
N PHE A 169 -23.17 17.01 12.83
CA PHE A 169 -22.64 16.94 11.48
C PHE A 169 -23.54 16.07 10.60
N PRO A 170 -24.71 16.59 10.17
CA PRO A 170 -25.71 15.80 9.47
C PRO A 170 -25.25 15.36 8.08
N GLY A 171 -25.63 14.14 7.69
CA GLY A 171 -25.35 13.53 6.39
C GLY A 171 -24.66 12.17 6.51
N ARG A 172 -24.49 11.50 5.37
CA ARG A 172 -23.97 10.13 5.30
C ARG A 172 -22.47 10.06 5.51
N ARG A 173 -22.00 8.87 5.89
CA ARG A 173 -20.58 8.55 6.14
C ARG A 173 -20.08 7.50 5.15
N GLY A 174 -18.91 7.70 4.58
CA GLY A 174 -18.27 6.69 3.75
C GLY A 174 -17.34 5.83 4.58
N LEU A 175 -17.56 4.52 4.61
CA LEU A 175 -16.69 3.54 5.30
C LEU A 175 -16.30 2.42 4.33
N ARG A 176 -15.11 1.83 4.52
CA ARG A 176 -14.70 0.65 3.76
C ARG A 176 -15.51 -0.57 4.22
N LYS A 177 -15.94 -1.42 3.29
CA LYS A 177 -16.74 -2.61 3.58
C LYS A 177 -15.88 -3.78 4.09
N VAL A 178 -15.18 -3.55 5.18
CA VAL A 178 -14.35 -4.54 5.88
C VAL A 178 -14.37 -4.25 7.38
N PRO A 179 -14.15 -5.22 8.27
CA PRO A 179 -14.13 -4.99 9.73
C PRO A 179 -12.94 -4.15 10.18
N ARG A 180 -11.75 -4.42 9.61
CA ARG A 180 -10.50 -3.76 10.00
C ARG A 180 -10.59 -2.26 9.85
N VAL A 181 -10.01 -1.54 10.80
CA VAL A 181 -10.04 -0.10 10.98
C VAL A 181 -11.43 0.42 11.40
N ASN A 182 -12.52 -0.14 10.90
CA ASN A 182 -13.88 0.26 11.31
C ASN A 182 -14.18 -0.12 12.75
N LEU A 183 -13.72 -1.28 13.23
CA LEU A 183 -13.90 -1.71 14.61
C LEU A 183 -13.04 -0.87 15.57
N GLU A 184 -11.80 -0.56 15.18
CA GLU A 184 -10.92 0.35 15.92
C GLU A 184 -11.55 1.74 16.05
N TRP A 185 -12.06 2.28 14.97
CA TRP A 185 -12.71 3.59 15.00
C TRP A 185 -14.04 3.61 15.76
N ALA A 186 -14.79 2.52 15.71
CA ALA A 186 -15.98 2.37 16.54
C ALA A 186 -15.63 2.47 18.02
N LEU A 187 -14.58 1.76 18.47
CA LEU A 187 -14.09 1.85 19.84
C LEU A 187 -13.55 3.24 20.19
N MET A 188 -12.80 3.88 19.28
CA MET A 188 -12.36 5.28 19.48
C MET A 188 -13.54 6.25 19.61
N ALA A 189 -14.58 6.10 18.78
CA ALA A 189 -15.79 6.91 18.85
C ALA A 189 -16.55 6.68 20.16
N ASP A 190 -16.51 5.47 20.69
CA ASP A 190 -17.09 5.11 21.99
C ASP A 190 -16.21 5.52 23.19
N GLY A 191 -15.02 6.07 22.94
CA GLY A 191 -14.14 6.70 23.93
C GLY A 191 -13.05 5.80 24.49
N VAL A 192 -12.76 4.66 23.84
CA VAL A 192 -11.58 3.85 24.16
C VAL A 192 -10.33 4.62 23.73
N PRO A 193 -9.32 4.79 24.60
CA PRO A 193 -8.05 5.40 24.23
C PRO A 193 -7.37 4.62 23.10
N HIS A 194 -6.68 5.32 22.17
CA HIS A 194 -5.99 4.65 21.06
C HIS A 194 -4.95 3.61 21.52
N THR A 195 -4.37 3.76 22.69
CA THR A 195 -3.39 2.82 23.29
C THR A 195 -4.02 1.53 23.81
N GLU A 196 -5.35 1.47 23.97
CA GLU A 196 -6.07 0.34 24.57
C GLU A 196 -6.96 -0.40 23.53
N ILE A 197 -6.96 0.05 22.28
CA ILE A 197 -7.89 -0.43 21.25
C ILE A 197 -7.75 -1.94 21.04
N TYR A 198 -6.56 -2.48 20.84
CA TYR A 198 -6.36 -3.90 20.56
C TYR A 198 -6.53 -4.77 21.81
N GLU A 199 -6.22 -4.25 23.01
CA GLU A 199 -6.54 -4.93 24.27
C GLU A 199 -8.06 -5.14 24.41
N VAL A 200 -8.84 -4.09 24.12
CA VAL A 200 -10.31 -4.16 24.16
C VAL A 200 -10.86 -5.04 23.04
N LEU A 201 -10.40 -4.83 21.78
CA LEU A 201 -10.88 -5.56 20.62
C LEU A 201 -10.54 -7.06 20.66
N GLY A 202 -9.48 -7.44 21.39
CA GLY A 202 -9.10 -8.84 21.64
C GLY A 202 -10.06 -9.61 22.56
N THR A 203 -11.08 -8.94 23.10
CA THR A 203 -12.08 -9.59 23.98
C THR A 203 -13.45 -9.68 23.26
N PRO A 204 -14.24 -10.76 23.52
CA PRO A 204 -15.60 -10.85 22.98
C PRO A 204 -16.47 -9.64 23.33
N GLU A 205 -16.37 -9.13 24.56
CA GLU A 205 -17.11 -7.96 25.05
C GLU A 205 -16.69 -6.68 24.31
N GLY A 206 -15.40 -6.52 24.02
CA GLY A 206 -14.89 -5.39 23.26
C GLY A 206 -15.32 -5.43 21.78
N GLN A 207 -15.35 -6.62 21.20
CA GLN A 207 -15.89 -6.81 19.84
C GLN A 207 -17.40 -6.47 19.83
N ASP A 208 -18.20 -6.98 20.81
CA ASP A 208 -19.62 -6.64 20.91
C ASP A 208 -19.85 -5.13 21.03
N ARG A 209 -19.01 -4.46 21.81
CA ARG A 209 -19.02 -3.00 21.98
C ARG A 209 -18.73 -2.27 20.66
N ALA A 210 -17.73 -2.73 19.89
CA ALA A 210 -17.39 -2.16 18.58
C ALA A 210 -18.55 -2.30 17.58
N PHE A 211 -19.17 -3.48 17.49
CA PHE A 211 -20.32 -3.70 16.61
C PHE A 211 -21.56 -2.90 17.05
N ALA A 212 -21.85 -2.82 18.35
CA ALA A 212 -22.92 -1.99 18.86
C ALA A 212 -22.72 -0.51 18.50
N LYS A 213 -21.47 -0.04 18.51
CA LYS A 213 -21.13 1.33 18.09
C LYS A 213 -21.30 1.53 16.59
N LEU A 214 -20.97 0.53 15.76
CA LEU A 214 -21.22 0.56 14.31
C LEU A 214 -22.74 0.62 13.99
N ASP A 215 -23.58 -0.03 14.80
CA ASP A 215 -25.04 0.02 14.62
C ASP A 215 -25.59 1.46 14.68
N GLU A 216 -24.97 2.36 15.44
CA GLU A 216 -25.39 3.76 15.49
C GLU A 216 -25.29 4.51 14.15
N LEU A 217 -24.39 4.07 13.26
CA LEU A 217 -24.18 4.67 11.94
C LEU A 217 -24.79 3.87 10.79
N LYS A 218 -25.27 2.66 11.03
CA LYS A 218 -25.55 1.65 10.00
C LYS A 218 -26.40 2.19 8.86
N ASP A 219 -27.46 2.93 9.16
CA ASP A 219 -28.39 3.49 8.18
C ASP A 219 -27.81 4.69 7.40
N ASP A 220 -26.75 5.32 7.92
CA ASP A 220 -26.09 6.49 7.34
C ASP A 220 -24.80 6.13 6.58
N ILE A 221 -24.44 4.84 6.46
CA ILE A 221 -23.19 4.42 5.81
C ILE A 221 -23.36 4.27 4.29
N VAL A 222 -22.41 4.81 3.56
CA VAL A 222 -22.11 4.46 2.16
C VAL A 222 -20.85 3.60 2.17
N TRP A 223 -21.00 2.34 1.79
CA TRP A 223 -19.88 1.41 1.74
C TRP A 223 -19.06 1.59 0.46
N TRP A 224 -17.73 1.58 0.61
CA TRP A 224 -16.81 1.53 -0.50
C TRP A 224 -15.88 0.33 -0.38
N GLU A 225 -15.35 -0.15 -1.51
CA GLU A 225 -14.47 -1.32 -1.58
C GLU A 225 -13.12 -0.96 -2.21
N ALA A 226 -13.11 -0.21 -3.32
CA ALA A 226 -11.88 0.22 -3.98
C ALA A 226 -11.41 1.58 -3.46
N GLY A 227 -10.11 1.69 -3.18
CA GLY A 227 -9.52 2.90 -2.58
C GLY A 227 -9.61 4.17 -3.43
N ALA A 228 -9.99 4.08 -4.70
CA ALA A 228 -10.25 5.25 -5.55
C ALA A 228 -11.66 5.86 -5.32
N GLN A 229 -12.59 5.13 -4.70
CA GLN A 229 -13.97 5.57 -4.51
C GLN A 229 -14.15 6.69 -3.46
N PRO A 230 -13.49 6.66 -2.27
CA PRO A 230 -13.76 7.63 -1.21
C PRO A 230 -13.61 9.10 -1.61
N PRO A 231 -12.54 9.54 -2.30
CA PRO A 231 -12.43 10.92 -2.74
C PRO A 231 -13.58 11.36 -3.66
N GLN A 232 -14.09 10.44 -4.50
CA GLN A 232 -15.18 10.71 -5.40
C GLN A 232 -16.51 10.86 -4.64
N LEU A 233 -16.82 9.93 -3.71
CA LEU A 233 -18.01 10.03 -2.84
C LEU A 233 -18.08 11.39 -2.10
N LEU A 234 -16.90 11.86 -1.65
CA LEU A 234 -16.80 13.15 -0.98
C LEU A 234 -16.92 14.33 -1.94
N ALA A 235 -16.40 14.21 -3.18
CA ALA A 235 -16.50 15.25 -4.21
C ALA A 235 -17.94 15.43 -4.70
N ASP A 236 -18.66 14.33 -4.90
CA ASP A 236 -20.04 14.32 -5.38
C ASP A 236 -21.05 14.70 -4.30
N GLY A 237 -20.62 14.78 -3.03
CA GLY A 237 -21.48 15.10 -1.89
C GLY A 237 -22.41 13.95 -1.48
N GLU A 238 -22.14 12.73 -1.91
CA GLU A 238 -22.86 11.53 -1.46
C GLU A 238 -22.64 11.27 0.03
N VAL A 239 -21.50 11.70 0.54
CA VAL A 239 -21.13 11.65 1.95
C VAL A 239 -20.59 13.01 2.40
N VAL A 240 -20.79 13.36 3.68
CA VAL A 240 -20.20 14.57 4.27
C VAL A 240 -18.84 14.33 4.88
N MET A 241 -18.60 13.11 5.34
CA MET A 241 -17.32 12.61 5.83
C MET A 241 -17.09 11.22 5.26
N VAL A 242 -15.81 10.87 5.04
CA VAL A 242 -15.41 9.59 4.49
C VAL A 242 -14.14 9.13 5.18
N THR A 243 -13.99 7.82 5.31
CA THR A 243 -12.70 7.22 5.61
C THR A 243 -11.98 6.91 4.31
N ALA A 244 -10.69 7.20 4.23
CA ALA A 244 -9.91 7.04 3.01
C ALA A 244 -8.42 6.91 3.33
N TYR A 245 -7.62 6.58 2.33
CA TYR A 245 -6.18 6.54 2.44
C TYR A 245 -5.59 7.94 2.23
N ASN A 246 -4.67 8.36 3.12
CA ASN A 246 -4.12 9.72 3.14
C ASN A 246 -3.53 10.17 1.79
N GLY A 247 -2.80 9.31 1.10
CA GLY A 247 -2.18 9.65 -0.19
C GLY A 247 -3.20 9.90 -1.29
N ARG A 248 -4.33 9.18 -1.32
CA ARG A 248 -5.40 9.40 -2.29
C ARG A 248 -6.16 10.72 -2.02
N LEU A 249 -6.35 11.05 -0.75
CA LEU A 249 -6.89 12.36 -0.35
C LEU A 249 -5.92 13.48 -0.70
N PHE A 250 -4.61 13.28 -0.48
CA PHE A 250 -3.58 14.23 -0.88
C PHE A 250 -3.67 14.55 -2.38
N ASN A 251 -3.76 13.56 -3.24
CA ASN A 251 -3.92 13.78 -4.67
C ASN A 251 -5.19 14.57 -4.99
N ALA A 252 -6.33 14.20 -4.39
CA ALA A 252 -7.56 14.94 -4.56
C ALA A 252 -7.43 16.41 -4.11
N MET A 253 -6.75 16.67 -2.98
CA MET A 253 -6.57 18.01 -2.41
C MET A 253 -5.59 18.87 -3.19
N TYR A 254 -4.42 18.35 -3.53
CA TYR A 254 -3.29 19.13 -4.04
C TYR A 254 -3.09 19.01 -5.56
N VAL A 255 -3.52 17.92 -6.19
CA VAL A 255 -3.45 17.74 -7.64
C VAL A 255 -4.78 18.15 -8.28
N GLU A 256 -5.91 17.69 -7.74
CA GLU A 256 -7.25 17.97 -8.27
C GLU A 256 -7.92 19.21 -7.66
N ASN A 257 -7.28 19.87 -6.68
CA ASN A 257 -7.77 21.07 -5.99
C ASN A 257 -9.14 20.89 -5.32
N LYS A 258 -9.44 19.69 -4.79
CA LYS A 258 -10.67 19.43 -4.04
C LYS A 258 -10.61 20.08 -2.65
N PRO A 259 -11.69 20.65 -2.14
CA PRO A 259 -11.72 21.36 -0.84
C PRO A 259 -11.86 20.37 0.33
N PHE A 260 -11.03 19.35 0.36
CA PHE A 260 -11.07 18.35 1.43
C PHE A 260 -10.13 18.72 2.56
N GLU A 261 -10.33 18.09 3.70
CA GLU A 261 -9.45 18.21 4.87
C GLU A 261 -9.38 16.88 5.59
N ILE A 262 -8.17 16.49 5.97
CA ILE A 262 -7.87 15.25 6.68
C ILE A 262 -7.95 15.50 8.19
N MET A 263 -8.60 14.59 8.91
CA MET A 263 -8.60 14.54 10.36
C MET A 263 -7.47 13.61 10.82
N TRP A 264 -6.27 14.15 11.05
CA TRP A 264 -5.11 13.35 11.41
C TRP A 264 -5.18 12.72 12.81
N GLY A 265 -5.91 13.33 13.74
CA GLY A 265 -5.99 12.84 15.12
C GLY A 265 -6.34 11.36 15.25
N PRO A 266 -7.38 10.85 14.56
CA PRO A 266 -7.76 9.44 14.63
C PRO A 266 -7.19 8.57 13.51
N GLN A 267 -6.03 8.91 12.95
CA GLN A 267 -5.42 8.08 11.91
C GLN A 267 -5.10 6.67 12.42
N VAL A 268 -5.28 5.68 11.57
CA VAL A 268 -4.76 4.33 11.75
C VAL A 268 -3.60 4.15 10.77
N PHE A 269 -2.39 4.10 11.33
CA PHE A 269 -1.14 4.00 10.59
C PHE A 269 -0.83 2.55 10.27
N ASP A 270 -0.40 2.29 9.05
CA ASP A 270 -0.02 0.97 8.57
C ASP A 270 1.12 1.09 7.55
N ILE A 271 1.65 -0.05 7.14
CA ILE A 271 2.65 -0.17 6.08
C ILE A 271 2.13 -1.10 4.98
N ASP A 272 2.69 -0.98 3.80
CA ASP A 272 2.51 -1.90 2.69
C ASP A 272 3.86 -2.40 2.19
N GLY A 273 3.84 -3.51 1.48
CA GLY A 273 5.03 -4.07 0.87
C GLY A 273 4.73 -5.10 -0.19
N TYR A 274 5.78 -5.67 -0.70
CA TYR A 274 5.72 -6.63 -1.79
C TYR A 274 5.96 -8.04 -1.30
N VAL A 275 5.20 -8.96 -1.88
CA VAL A 275 5.38 -10.40 -1.77
C VAL A 275 5.53 -11.00 -3.15
N ILE A 276 6.11 -12.19 -3.24
CA ILE A 276 6.17 -13.00 -4.46
C ILE A 276 5.27 -14.23 -4.27
N VAL A 277 4.38 -14.47 -5.21
CA VAL A 277 3.45 -15.60 -5.13
C VAL A 277 4.22 -16.92 -5.31
N LYS A 278 3.89 -17.93 -4.52
CA LYS A 278 4.52 -19.26 -4.60
C LYS A 278 4.33 -19.87 -5.97
N GLY A 279 5.45 -20.21 -6.63
CA GLY A 279 5.42 -20.72 -7.99
C GLY A 279 5.25 -19.66 -9.08
N ALA A 280 5.51 -18.38 -8.77
CA ALA A 280 5.50 -17.28 -9.72
C ALA A 280 6.34 -17.59 -10.96
N PRO A 281 5.78 -17.42 -12.19
CA PRO A 281 6.47 -17.82 -13.42
C PRO A 281 7.74 -16.98 -13.71
N ASN A 282 7.84 -15.76 -13.18
CA ASN A 282 8.98 -14.86 -13.38
C ASN A 282 9.71 -14.53 -12.07
N LYS A 283 9.75 -15.47 -11.09
CA LYS A 283 10.30 -15.27 -9.74
C LYS A 283 11.65 -14.54 -9.72
N ASP A 284 12.64 -15.01 -10.47
CA ASP A 284 13.99 -14.43 -10.43
C ASP A 284 14.00 -12.99 -10.95
N ALA A 285 13.26 -12.70 -12.01
CA ALA A 285 13.10 -11.36 -12.53
C ALA A 285 12.32 -10.45 -11.55
N ALA A 286 11.33 -10.99 -10.85
CA ALA A 286 10.59 -10.30 -9.81
C ALA A 286 11.50 -9.91 -8.63
N ILE A 287 12.37 -10.80 -8.17
CA ILE A 287 13.36 -10.51 -7.11
C ILE A 287 14.28 -9.36 -7.53
N GLU A 288 14.86 -9.39 -8.74
CA GLU A 288 15.73 -8.32 -9.24
C GLU A 288 14.98 -6.97 -9.37
N PHE A 289 13.72 -7.00 -9.77
CA PHE A 289 12.87 -5.81 -9.77
C PHE A 289 12.62 -5.29 -8.35
N LEU A 290 12.29 -6.16 -7.39
CA LEU A 290 12.06 -5.73 -6.01
C LEU A 290 13.31 -5.13 -5.37
N LYS A 291 14.50 -5.67 -5.63
CA LYS A 291 15.77 -5.07 -5.17
C LYS A 291 15.95 -3.64 -5.68
N PHE A 292 15.56 -3.37 -6.93
CA PHE A 292 15.59 -2.01 -7.50
C PHE A 292 14.49 -1.14 -6.87
N CYS A 293 13.25 -1.63 -6.85
CA CYS A 293 12.06 -0.89 -6.45
C CYS A 293 12.07 -0.53 -4.96
N THR A 294 12.74 -1.31 -4.14
CA THR A 294 12.90 -1.06 -2.70
C THR A 294 14.27 -0.44 -2.36
N SER A 295 14.99 0.13 -3.34
CA SER A 295 16.16 0.96 -3.05
C SER A 295 15.75 2.24 -2.35
N ALA A 296 16.70 2.88 -1.65
CA ALA A 296 16.42 4.11 -0.91
C ALA A 296 15.89 5.23 -1.80
N GLU A 297 16.45 5.35 -3.00
CA GLU A 297 16.08 6.36 -4.01
C GLU A 297 14.70 6.07 -4.60
N ALA A 298 14.40 4.81 -4.98
CA ALA A 298 13.13 4.45 -5.60
C ALA A 298 11.96 4.62 -4.62
N LEU A 299 12.15 4.22 -3.35
CA LEU A 299 11.13 4.43 -2.32
C LEU A 299 10.88 5.92 -2.06
N ALA A 300 11.94 6.74 -2.04
CA ALA A 300 11.80 8.18 -1.89
C ALA A 300 11.11 8.81 -3.10
N ASP A 301 11.41 8.35 -4.34
CA ASP A 301 10.79 8.88 -5.56
C ASP A 301 9.27 8.67 -5.59
N THR A 302 8.75 7.60 -4.98
CA THR A 302 7.31 7.36 -4.81
C THR A 302 6.61 8.55 -4.14
N THR A 303 7.29 9.26 -3.21
CA THR A 303 6.73 10.42 -2.52
C THR A 303 6.46 11.62 -3.42
N ASN A 304 7.08 11.70 -4.60
CA ASN A 304 6.82 12.74 -5.59
C ASN A 304 5.45 12.59 -6.28
N TYR A 305 4.84 11.42 -6.19
CA TYR A 305 3.57 11.09 -6.87
C TYR A 305 2.42 10.88 -5.89
N ILE A 306 2.71 10.51 -4.62
CA ILE A 306 1.71 10.28 -3.59
C ILE A 306 2.32 10.51 -2.20
N SER A 307 1.55 11.02 -1.23
CA SER A 307 2.05 11.33 0.12
C SER A 307 2.10 10.08 1.03
N TYR A 308 2.78 9.04 0.58
CA TYR A 308 3.13 7.87 1.38
C TYR A 308 4.60 7.90 1.74
N GLY A 309 4.95 7.51 2.96
CA GLY A 309 6.34 7.56 3.43
C GLY A 309 7.15 6.33 2.98
N PRO A 310 8.45 6.47 2.69
CA PRO A 310 9.31 5.34 2.40
C PRO A 310 9.61 4.53 3.67
N LEU A 311 9.84 3.21 3.53
CA LEU A 311 10.16 2.33 4.66
C LEU A 311 11.65 2.07 4.84
N ARG A 312 12.52 2.83 4.18
CA ARG A 312 13.96 2.86 4.47
C ARG A 312 14.35 4.15 5.15
N LYS A 313 15.15 4.06 6.22
CA LYS A 313 15.67 5.22 6.97
C LYS A 313 16.52 6.11 6.07
N SER A 314 17.35 5.51 5.22
CA SER A 314 18.21 6.22 4.26
C SER A 314 17.44 6.94 3.16
N SER A 315 16.19 6.60 2.89
CA SER A 315 15.36 7.31 1.90
C SER A 315 15.06 8.76 2.31
N ALA A 316 15.10 9.08 3.61
CA ALA A 316 14.75 10.41 4.12
C ALA A 316 15.55 11.55 3.45
N GLN A 317 16.82 11.30 3.08
CA GLN A 317 17.69 12.28 2.42
C GLN A 317 17.26 12.62 0.99
N PHE A 318 16.47 11.76 0.34
CA PHE A 318 16.00 11.93 -1.04
C PHE A 318 14.55 12.43 -1.13
N VAL A 319 13.80 12.43 -0.01
CA VAL A 319 12.42 12.91 0.03
C VAL A 319 12.36 14.41 -0.16
N ASN A 320 11.50 14.89 -1.06
CA ASN A 320 11.26 16.31 -1.24
C ASN A 320 10.72 16.94 0.06
N PRO A 321 11.40 17.96 0.65
CA PRO A 321 10.96 18.60 1.88
C PRO A 321 9.52 19.12 1.86
N ALA A 322 8.99 19.49 0.69
CA ALA A 322 7.64 20.01 0.56
C ALA A 322 6.56 18.95 0.86
N ILE A 323 6.88 17.64 0.73
CA ILE A 323 5.92 16.57 1.00
C ILE A 323 5.90 16.17 2.48
N LEU A 324 6.97 16.41 3.23
CA LEU A 324 7.14 15.95 4.61
C LEU A 324 5.94 16.28 5.53
N PRO A 325 5.34 17.48 5.50
CA PRO A 325 4.18 17.80 6.35
C PRO A 325 2.91 16.99 6.00
N HIS A 326 2.89 16.37 4.84
CA HIS A 326 1.74 15.61 4.32
C HIS A 326 1.90 14.10 4.49
N LEU A 327 3.02 13.64 5.01
CA LEU A 327 3.24 12.24 5.31
C LEU A 327 2.49 11.83 6.59
N PRO A 328 2.01 10.58 6.68
CA PRO A 328 1.37 10.08 7.90
C PRO A 328 2.31 10.11 9.10
N THR A 329 3.61 9.96 8.85
CA THR A 329 4.70 9.98 9.85
C THR A 329 5.18 11.38 10.24
N ALA A 330 4.63 12.45 9.65
CA ALA A 330 4.95 13.81 10.07
C ALA A 330 4.66 13.98 11.58
N PRO A 331 5.56 14.63 12.38
CA PRO A 331 5.42 14.67 13.83
C PRO A 331 4.06 15.17 14.33
N ASP A 332 3.46 16.15 13.64
CA ASP A 332 2.15 16.68 14.01
C ASP A 332 1.01 15.71 13.65
N ASN A 333 1.13 14.97 12.57
CA ASN A 333 0.14 13.99 12.13
C ASN A 333 0.17 12.74 13.01
N PHE A 334 1.35 12.31 13.46
CA PHE A 334 1.59 11.03 14.14
C PHE A 334 1.30 11.05 15.64
N LYS A 335 1.04 12.22 16.25
CA LYS A 335 0.92 12.39 17.72
C LYS A 335 -0.06 11.43 18.40
N THR A 336 -1.17 11.12 17.74
CA THR A 336 -2.27 10.30 18.27
C THR A 336 -2.62 9.16 17.33
N ALA A 337 -1.69 8.79 16.46
CA ALA A 337 -1.86 7.68 15.54
C ALA A 337 -2.05 6.36 16.30
N LEU A 338 -3.05 5.58 15.90
CA LEU A 338 -3.08 4.17 16.22
C LEU A 338 -2.20 3.44 15.20
N THR A 339 -1.18 2.73 15.65
CA THR A 339 -0.46 1.79 14.79
C THR A 339 -1.30 0.54 14.62
N TYR A 340 -1.54 0.15 13.37
CA TYR A 340 -2.25 -1.06 13.03
C TYR A 340 -1.49 -2.28 13.55
N ASP A 341 -2.17 -3.13 14.32
CA ASP A 341 -1.59 -4.37 14.84
C ASP A 341 -1.83 -5.51 13.83
N PHE A 342 -0.83 -5.74 12.99
CA PHE A 342 -0.91 -6.75 11.95
C PHE A 342 -0.93 -8.19 12.50
N ASN A 343 -0.32 -8.45 13.68
CA ASN A 343 -0.40 -9.75 14.33
C ASN A 343 -1.83 -10.04 14.81
N PHE A 344 -2.43 -9.06 15.51
CA PHE A 344 -3.84 -9.16 15.90
C PHE A 344 -4.74 -9.49 14.70
N TRP A 345 -4.57 -8.75 13.59
CA TRP A 345 -5.41 -8.97 12.43
C TRP A 345 -5.05 -10.24 11.66
N ALA A 346 -3.81 -10.72 11.66
CA ALA A 346 -3.46 -12.02 11.11
C ALA A 346 -4.21 -13.15 11.84
N ASP A 347 -4.30 -13.08 13.17
CA ASP A 347 -4.96 -14.07 14.00
C ASP A 347 -6.50 -14.01 13.94
N HIS A 348 -7.08 -12.82 13.84
CA HIS A 348 -8.53 -12.60 14.00
C HIS A 348 -9.27 -12.25 12.68
N MET A 349 -8.58 -12.18 11.55
CA MET A 349 -9.15 -11.70 10.28
C MET A 349 -10.38 -12.49 9.85
N ASP A 350 -10.32 -13.81 9.86
CA ASP A 350 -11.38 -14.67 9.34
C ASP A 350 -12.61 -14.61 10.23
N GLU A 351 -12.44 -14.70 11.55
CA GLU A 351 -13.52 -14.61 12.55
C GLU A 351 -14.24 -13.24 12.43
N LEU A 352 -13.47 -12.15 12.44
CA LEU A 352 -14.04 -10.81 12.38
C LEU A 352 -14.67 -10.48 11.04
N ASN A 353 -14.16 -11.02 9.93
CA ASN A 353 -14.81 -10.92 8.61
C ASN A 353 -16.14 -11.69 8.58
N GLU A 354 -16.20 -12.91 9.11
CA GLU A 354 -17.45 -13.67 9.20
C GLU A 354 -18.49 -12.91 10.03
N ARG A 355 -18.08 -12.43 11.19
CA ARG A 355 -18.94 -11.64 12.09
C ARG A 355 -19.42 -10.35 11.44
N PHE A 356 -18.54 -9.64 10.73
CA PHE A 356 -18.87 -8.39 10.03
C PHE A 356 -19.87 -8.65 8.89
N ASN A 357 -19.65 -9.71 8.11
CA ASN A 357 -20.58 -10.09 7.03
C ASN A 357 -21.96 -10.47 7.57
N ALA A 358 -22.01 -11.21 8.69
CA ALA A 358 -23.25 -11.52 9.37
C ALA A 358 -23.95 -10.26 9.92
N TRP A 359 -23.18 -9.28 10.42
CA TRP A 359 -23.70 -7.99 10.87
C TRP A 359 -24.24 -7.14 9.70
N LEU A 360 -23.56 -7.11 8.55
CA LEU A 360 -24.02 -6.40 7.34
C LEU A 360 -25.36 -6.94 6.82
N ALA A 361 -25.61 -8.25 6.98
CA ALA A 361 -26.80 -8.92 6.50
C ALA A 361 -28.07 -8.68 7.34
N LYS A 362 -27.94 -8.15 8.55
CA LYS A 362 -29.04 -7.77 9.46
C LYS A 362 -29.61 -6.41 9.09
#